data_d77c1c70b9f0f8ab9ae8a2deaa000877
#
_entry.id   d77c1c70b9f0f8ab9ae8a2deaa000877
#
_cell.length_a   1.000
_cell.length_b   1.000
_cell.length_c   1.000
_cell.angle_alpha   90.00
_cell.angle_beta   90.00
_cell.angle_gamma   90.00
#
_symmetry.space_group_name_H-M   'P 1'
#
loop_
_entity.id
_entity.type
_entity.pdbx_description
1 polymer ?
#
loop_
_entity_poly.entity_id
_entity_poly.type
_entity_poly.pdbx_seq_one_letter_code
_entity_poly.pdbx_strand_id
1 'polypeptide(L)'
;MKKIDCFIPFAGKEQAEKTVQGLQATGLIGNIRLVTTDPMLEPLPGCEILSVDMPYSSTAMKTIAEKTDAEYTLLYTKETTLELGMFALERMMHIAEDSDAGMVYADHYQIADGKQTNAPVIDYQFGSLRDDFNFGSVLLFNTSKLKEAACRMKCDYNFAGLYDLRLKLSQKADLVHINEYLYSEVENDTRKSGEKIFDYVDPKNRNRQIEMEAACTEHLKEIGGYLKPEFKQIEFSAGNFEYEASVIIPVRNRIRTIRDAIRSVLDQKADFKFNLIIIDNHSTDGTTEAIDEFKNDERLIHIIPERTTSHRRLLEHGRTSPQMRQVCRTIGQ
;
A
#
# COMPACT_ATOMS: atom_id res chain seq x y z
N MET A 1 8.77 4.44 35.03
CA MET A 1 7.53 5.18 34.75
C MET A 1 6.92 4.55 33.49
N LYS A 2 5.65 4.18 33.52
CA LYS A 2 4.99 3.57 32.37
C LYS A 2 4.76 4.67 31.32
N LYS A 3 5.35 4.49 30.13
CA LYS A 3 5.45 5.54 29.12
C LYS A 3 4.60 5.35 27.89
N ILE A 4 4.06 4.13 27.67
CA ILE A 4 3.37 3.76 26.43
C ILE A 4 1.99 3.18 26.74
N ASP A 5 0.96 3.69 26.10
CA ASP A 5 -0.35 3.05 25.98
C ASP A 5 -0.45 2.29 24.65
N CYS A 6 -0.91 1.03 24.68
CA CYS A 6 -0.94 0.15 23.51
C CYS A 6 -2.37 -0.13 23.06
N PHE A 7 -2.56 -0.14 21.75
CA PHE A 7 -3.79 -0.55 21.06
C PHE A 7 -3.44 -1.67 20.09
N ILE A 8 -4.00 -2.86 20.34
CA ILE A 8 -3.72 -4.06 19.55
C ILE A 8 -5.02 -4.69 19.06
N PRO A 9 -5.13 -5.14 17.81
CA PRO A 9 -6.33 -5.81 17.32
C PRO A 9 -6.46 -7.19 18.00
N PHE A 10 -7.68 -7.57 18.32
CA PHE A 10 -7.99 -8.88 18.83
C PHE A 10 -8.39 -9.81 17.68
N ALA A 11 -7.53 -10.75 17.33
CA ALA A 11 -7.77 -11.77 16.32
C ALA A 11 -7.98 -13.17 16.88
N GLY A 12 -7.75 -13.34 18.19
CA GLY A 12 -7.88 -14.59 18.90
C GLY A 12 -7.13 -14.56 20.23
N LYS A 13 -7.56 -15.42 21.15
CA LYS A 13 -7.04 -15.40 22.52
C LYS A 13 -5.55 -15.71 22.61
N GLU A 14 -5.10 -16.76 21.95
CA GLU A 14 -3.69 -17.20 22.00
C GLU A 14 -2.74 -16.14 21.41
N GLN A 15 -3.11 -15.55 20.27
CA GLN A 15 -2.35 -14.47 19.62
C GLN A 15 -2.26 -13.25 20.53
N ALA A 16 -3.39 -12.81 21.09
CA ALA A 16 -3.45 -11.64 21.94
C ALA A 16 -2.68 -11.84 23.25
N GLU A 17 -2.80 -13.01 23.90
CA GLU A 17 -2.05 -13.33 25.13
C GLU A 17 -0.53 -13.27 24.92
N LYS A 18 0.00 -13.86 23.83
CA LYS A 18 1.43 -13.81 23.51
C LYS A 18 1.91 -12.38 23.30
N THR A 19 1.17 -11.60 22.52
CA THR A 19 1.49 -10.19 22.26
C THR A 19 1.46 -9.36 23.55
N VAL A 20 0.42 -9.52 24.37
CA VAL A 20 0.26 -8.83 25.67
C VAL A 20 1.42 -9.17 26.61
N GLN A 21 1.78 -10.45 26.74
CA GLN A 21 2.90 -10.88 27.59
C GLN A 21 4.22 -10.25 27.15
N GLY A 22 4.51 -10.22 25.83
CA GLY A 22 5.70 -9.59 25.29
C GLY A 22 5.76 -8.09 25.59
N LEU A 23 4.63 -7.39 25.40
CA LEU A 23 4.51 -5.96 25.71
C LEU A 23 4.71 -5.69 27.21
N GLN A 24 4.04 -6.43 28.09
CA GLN A 24 4.14 -6.28 29.54
C GLN A 24 5.55 -6.55 30.08
N ALA A 25 6.26 -7.51 29.48
CA ALA A 25 7.63 -7.87 29.86
C ALA A 25 8.63 -6.72 29.70
N THR A 26 8.34 -5.73 28.84
CA THR A 26 9.21 -4.54 28.65
C THR A 26 9.22 -3.62 29.88
N GLY A 27 8.19 -3.66 30.72
CA GLY A 27 8.03 -2.75 31.86
C GLY A 27 7.66 -1.31 31.50
N LEU A 28 7.54 -0.99 30.22
CA LEU A 28 7.26 0.36 29.71
C LEU A 28 5.77 0.66 29.55
N ILE A 29 4.94 -0.38 29.50
CA ILE A 29 3.54 -0.27 29.11
C ILE A 29 2.67 0.20 30.27
N GLY A 30 1.85 1.23 29.98
CA GLY A 30 0.81 1.75 30.85
C GLY A 30 -0.46 0.90 30.79
N ASN A 31 -1.20 1.11 29.74
CA ASN A 31 -2.46 0.41 29.49
C ASN A 31 -2.37 -0.36 28.16
N ILE A 32 -3.02 -1.52 28.09
CA ILE A 32 -3.19 -2.28 26.86
C ILE A 32 -4.67 -2.37 26.57
N ARG A 33 -5.06 -1.95 25.37
CA ARG A 33 -6.44 -2.01 24.90
C ARG A 33 -6.54 -2.94 23.69
N LEU A 34 -7.41 -3.92 23.83
CA LEU A 34 -7.75 -4.84 22.75
C LEU A 34 -8.82 -4.18 21.89
N VAL A 35 -8.46 -3.85 20.65
CA VAL A 35 -9.37 -3.25 19.67
C VAL A 35 -10.17 -4.36 18.99
N THR A 36 -11.48 -4.30 19.05
CA THR A 36 -12.37 -5.35 18.54
C THR A 36 -13.67 -4.78 18.01
N THR A 37 -14.27 -5.49 17.06
CA THR A 37 -15.65 -5.25 16.60
C THR A 37 -16.68 -6.09 17.37
N ASP A 38 -16.24 -7.01 18.23
CA ASP A 38 -17.12 -7.81 19.08
C ASP A 38 -17.36 -7.09 20.42
N PRO A 39 -18.57 -6.57 20.67
CA PRO A 39 -18.88 -5.88 21.90
C PRO A 39 -19.00 -6.82 23.12
N MET A 40 -19.04 -8.13 22.89
CA MET A 40 -19.20 -9.15 23.94
C MET A 40 -17.85 -9.81 24.33
N LEU A 41 -16.74 -9.33 23.73
CA LEU A 41 -15.41 -9.86 24.06
C LEU A 41 -15.08 -9.64 25.54
N GLU A 42 -14.70 -10.70 26.23
CA GLU A 42 -14.19 -10.59 27.61
C GLU A 42 -12.72 -10.11 27.59
N PRO A 43 -12.35 -9.16 28.47
CA PRO A 43 -10.98 -8.66 28.51
C PRO A 43 -10.00 -9.75 28.99
N LEU A 44 -8.81 -9.75 28.39
CA LEU A 44 -7.69 -10.53 28.93
C LEU A 44 -7.15 -9.90 30.22
N PRO A 45 -6.50 -10.67 31.10
CA PRO A 45 -5.91 -10.14 32.33
C PRO A 45 -4.96 -8.98 32.05
N GLY A 46 -5.22 -7.83 32.69
CA GLY A 46 -4.40 -6.62 32.51
C GLY A 46 -4.68 -5.83 31.22
N CYS A 47 -5.74 -6.17 30.51
CA CYS A 47 -6.17 -5.45 29.30
C CYS A 47 -7.57 -4.82 29.50
N GLU A 48 -7.82 -3.75 28.76
CA GLU A 48 -9.12 -3.16 28.56
C GLU A 48 -9.65 -3.50 27.16
N ILE A 49 -10.96 -3.44 26.95
CA ILE A 49 -11.58 -3.58 25.63
C ILE A 49 -11.86 -2.20 25.06
N LEU A 50 -11.47 -2.02 23.80
CA LEU A 50 -11.93 -0.91 22.97
C LEU A 50 -12.80 -1.47 21.83
N SER A 51 -14.11 -1.45 22.06
CA SER A 51 -15.07 -1.83 21.02
C SER A 51 -15.21 -0.69 20.00
N VAL A 52 -15.10 -1.03 18.72
CA VAL A 52 -15.21 -0.12 17.58
C VAL A 52 -16.02 -0.78 16.47
N ASP A 53 -16.77 0.01 15.70
CA ASP A 53 -17.53 -0.52 14.57
C ASP A 53 -16.59 -0.95 13.42
N MET A 54 -15.54 -0.16 13.18
CA MET A 54 -14.53 -0.40 12.16
C MET A 54 -13.13 -0.02 12.71
N PRO A 55 -12.13 -0.93 12.68
CA PRO A 55 -10.84 -0.75 13.37
C PRO A 55 -10.03 0.47 12.95
N TYR A 56 -10.12 0.88 11.68
CA TYR A 56 -9.34 1.99 11.11
C TYR A 56 -10.22 3.17 10.68
N SER A 57 -11.44 3.27 11.22
CA SER A 57 -12.34 4.39 10.98
C SER A 57 -11.85 5.68 11.66
N SER A 58 -12.34 6.82 11.20
CA SER A 58 -12.07 8.11 11.85
C SER A 58 -12.50 8.13 13.31
N THR A 59 -13.64 7.51 13.61
CA THR A 59 -14.14 7.37 14.99
C THR A 59 -13.20 6.55 15.85
N ALA A 60 -12.70 5.40 15.34
CA ALA A 60 -11.75 4.57 16.07
C ALA A 60 -10.44 5.34 16.36
N MET A 61 -9.90 6.05 15.37
CA MET A 61 -8.65 6.83 15.54
C MET A 61 -8.83 7.98 16.56
N LYS A 62 -9.95 8.71 16.51
CA LYS A 62 -10.29 9.74 17.50
C LYS A 62 -10.42 9.15 18.90
N THR A 63 -11.10 8.00 19.04
CA THR A 63 -11.25 7.29 20.32
C THR A 63 -9.90 6.81 20.88
N ILE A 64 -9.01 6.30 20.04
CA ILE A 64 -7.64 5.94 20.44
C ILE A 64 -6.91 7.17 20.99
N ALA A 65 -6.96 8.29 20.27
CA ALA A 65 -6.33 9.53 20.71
C ALA A 65 -6.93 10.08 22.02
N GLU A 66 -8.22 9.93 22.25
CA GLU A 66 -8.88 10.35 23.48
C GLU A 66 -8.54 9.48 24.69
N LYS A 67 -8.42 8.15 24.46
CA LYS A 67 -8.23 7.19 25.54
C LYS A 67 -6.78 6.98 25.97
N THR A 68 -5.81 7.56 25.27
CA THR A 68 -4.40 7.47 25.64
C THR A 68 -3.98 8.64 26.50
N ASP A 69 -3.27 8.37 27.61
CA ASP A 69 -2.75 9.37 28.55
C ASP A 69 -1.23 9.26 28.76
N ALA A 70 -0.61 8.20 28.22
CA ALA A 70 0.83 8.02 28.27
C ALA A 70 1.56 8.98 27.31
N GLU A 71 2.87 9.10 27.47
CA GLU A 71 3.73 9.94 26.64
C GLU A 71 3.73 9.50 25.17
N TYR A 72 3.68 8.18 24.95
CA TYR A 72 3.61 7.55 23.65
C TYR A 72 2.40 6.64 23.50
N THR A 73 1.91 6.54 22.28
CA THR A 73 0.83 5.64 21.88
C THR A 73 1.35 4.65 20.87
N LEU A 74 1.30 3.36 21.18
CA LEU A 74 1.62 2.29 20.26
C LEU A 74 0.35 1.75 19.62
N LEU A 75 0.26 1.79 18.31
CA LEU A 75 -0.76 1.12 17.53
C LEU A 75 -0.14 -0.07 16.78
N TYR A 76 -0.60 -1.27 17.08
CA TYR A 76 -0.30 -2.46 16.31
C TYR A 76 -1.40 -2.67 15.26
N THR A 77 -1.03 -2.79 13.98
CA THR A 77 -2.00 -2.75 12.86
C THR A 77 -2.32 -4.11 12.25
N LYS A 78 -1.72 -5.19 12.77
CA LYS A 78 -1.89 -6.56 12.24
C LYS A 78 -2.57 -7.48 13.23
N GLU A 79 -3.28 -8.45 12.70
CA GLU A 79 -3.93 -9.54 13.47
C GLU A 79 -2.98 -10.73 13.72
N THR A 80 -1.68 -10.50 13.68
CA THR A 80 -0.64 -11.50 13.90
C THR A 80 -0.06 -11.39 15.32
N THR A 81 0.72 -12.36 15.76
CA THR A 81 1.45 -12.22 17.04
C THR A 81 2.62 -11.26 16.85
N LEU A 82 2.73 -10.27 17.75
CA LEU A 82 3.87 -9.36 17.82
C LEU A 82 4.92 -9.91 18.77
N GLU A 83 6.13 -10.11 18.28
CA GLU A 83 7.31 -10.42 19.10
C GLU A 83 8.30 -9.25 19.01
N LEU A 84 8.57 -8.61 20.14
CA LEU A 84 9.50 -7.49 20.22
C LEU A 84 10.95 -7.97 20.30
N GLY A 85 11.83 -7.30 19.56
CA GLY A 85 13.28 -7.43 19.76
C GLY A 85 13.73 -6.83 21.09
N MET A 86 14.96 -7.16 21.48
CA MET A 86 15.56 -6.64 22.72
C MET A 86 15.67 -5.10 22.65
N PHE A 87 15.13 -4.41 23.66
CA PHE A 87 15.12 -2.94 23.74
C PHE A 87 14.44 -2.23 22.55
N ALA A 88 13.54 -2.91 21.82
CA ALA A 88 12.89 -2.35 20.63
C ALA A 88 12.09 -1.08 20.95
N LEU A 89 11.27 -1.09 22.00
CA LEU A 89 10.46 0.06 22.38
C LEU A 89 11.30 1.21 22.94
N GLU A 90 12.33 0.90 23.74
CA GLU A 90 13.30 1.92 24.21
C GLU A 90 13.98 2.61 23.02
N ARG A 91 14.41 1.83 22.02
CA ARG A 91 15.02 2.36 20.81
C ARG A 91 14.07 3.28 20.05
N MET A 92 12.82 2.84 19.87
CA MET A 92 11.80 3.67 19.20
C MET A 92 11.51 4.96 19.96
N MET A 93 11.39 4.90 21.29
CA MET A 93 11.16 6.10 22.13
C MET A 93 12.33 7.08 22.07
N HIS A 94 13.58 6.61 22.16
CA HIS A 94 14.75 7.49 22.06
C HIS A 94 14.82 8.20 20.71
N ILE A 95 14.53 7.50 19.61
CA ILE A 95 14.48 8.13 18.29
C ILE A 95 13.33 9.13 18.21
N ALA A 96 12.15 8.81 18.78
CA ALA A 96 11.01 9.73 18.79
C ALA A 96 11.33 11.03 19.57
N GLU A 97 12.05 10.90 20.70
CA GLU A 97 12.46 12.02 21.53
C GLU A 97 13.56 12.86 20.81
N ASP A 98 14.63 12.20 20.33
CA ASP A 98 15.77 12.88 19.72
C ASP A 98 15.41 13.62 18.42
N SER A 99 14.46 13.08 17.64
CA SER A 99 14.03 13.67 16.38
C SER A 99 12.77 14.55 16.48
N ASP A 100 12.17 14.64 17.68
CA ASP A 100 10.84 15.27 17.87
C ASP A 100 9.79 14.72 16.89
N ALA A 101 9.84 13.41 16.61
CA ALA A 101 8.95 12.77 15.64
C ALA A 101 7.48 12.76 16.09
N GLY A 102 6.56 12.83 15.11
CA GLY A 102 5.16 12.57 15.35
C GLY A 102 4.83 11.08 15.41
N MET A 103 5.54 10.32 14.60
CA MET A 103 5.43 8.86 14.54
C MET A 103 6.79 8.24 14.21
N VAL A 104 7.09 7.13 14.85
CA VAL A 104 8.29 6.32 14.55
C VAL A 104 7.83 4.91 14.14
N TYR A 105 8.50 4.34 13.14
CA TYR A 105 8.28 2.99 12.63
C TYR A 105 9.60 2.35 12.25
N ALA A 106 9.63 1.02 12.07
CA ALA A 106 10.89 0.30 11.88
C ALA A 106 10.76 -0.87 10.91
N ASP A 107 11.92 -1.36 10.43
CA ASP A 107 12.02 -2.64 9.75
C ASP A 107 11.60 -3.77 10.69
N HIS A 108 11.16 -4.88 10.11
CA HIS A 108 10.70 -6.03 10.90
C HIS A 108 11.00 -7.35 10.18
N TYR A 109 10.82 -8.43 10.93
CA TYR A 109 10.82 -9.78 10.38
C TYR A 109 9.40 -10.27 10.21
N GLN A 110 9.16 -11.07 9.18
CA GLN A 110 7.94 -11.87 9.03
C GLN A 110 8.29 -13.34 9.28
N ILE A 111 7.53 -13.98 10.15
CA ILE A 111 7.66 -15.40 10.45
C ILE A 111 6.38 -16.10 9.97
N ALA A 112 6.51 -16.90 8.91
CA ALA A 112 5.43 -17.71 8.37
C ALA A 112 5.92 -19.14 8.20
N ASP A 113 5.13 -20.13 8.63
CA ASP A 113 5.48 -21.55 8.59
C ASP A 113 6.85 -21.86 9.25
N GLY A 114 7.19 -21.14 10.32
CA GLY A 114 8.46 -21.25 11.04
C GLY A 114 9.67 -20.68 10.28
N LYS A 115 9.48 -20.06 9.14
CA LYS A 115 10.54 -19.42 8.35
C LYS A 115 10.52 -17.91 8.55
N GLN A 116 11.64 -17.37 8.99
CA GLN A 116 11.85 -15.93 9.13
C GLN A 116 12.33 -15.32 7.80
N THR A 117 11.72 -14.20 7.41
CA THR A 117 12.10 -13.38 6.26
C THR A 117 12.24 -11.92 6.67
N ASN A 118 13.18 -11.22 6.03
CA ASN A 118 13.34 -9.78 6.24
C ASN A 118 12.22 -9.02 5.53
N ALA A 119 11.60 -8.08 6.22
CA ALA A 119 10.60 -7.18 5.68
C ALA A 119 11.02 -5.72 5.92
N PRO A 120 12.01 -5.22 5.16
CA PRO A 120 12.42 -3.83 5.27
C PRO A 120 11.31 -2.91 4.75
N VAL A 121 11.20 -1.76 5.38
CA VAL A 121 10.33 -0.66 4.93
C VAL A 121 11.18 0.48 4.37
N ILE A 122 10.56 1.54 3.89
CA ILE A 122 11.29 2.67 3.29
C ILE A 122 11.02 3.96 4.04
N ASP A 123 11.94 4.92 3.90
CA ASP A 123 11.79 6.25 4.48
C ASP A 123 10.55 6.95 3.92
N TYR A 124 9.74 7.51 4.83
CA TYR A 124 8.66 8.40 4.45
C TYR A 124 9.21 9.74 3.99
N GLN A 125 8.72 10.20 2.86
CA GLN A 125 9.00 11.55 2.38
C GLN A 125 7.71 12.37 2.36
N PHE A 126 7.79 13.61 2.79
CA PHE A 126 6.65 14.53 2.70
C PHE A 126 6.12 14.59 1.27
N GLY A 127 4.83 14.33 1.10
CA GLY A 127 4.21 14.17 -0.22
C GLY A 127 4.08 12.72 -0.70
N SER A 128 4.50 11.72 0.08
CA SER A 128 4.17 10.31 -0.19
C SER A 128 2.70 10.06 0.12
N LEU A 129 1.85 10.11 -0.92
CA LEU A 129 0.38 10.08 -0.78
C LEU A 129 -0.23 8.68 -0.93
N ARG A 130 0.57 7.65 -1.14
CA ARG A 130 0.04 6.29 -1.28
C ARG A 130 -0.71 5.87 -0.02
N ASP A 131 -1.94 5.40 -0.18
CA ASP A 131 -2.76 4.88 0.91
C ASP A 131 -2.25 3.54 1.46
N ASP A 132 -1.51 2.78 0.63
CA ASP A 132 -0.85 1.52 0.95
C ASP A 132 0.65 1.69 1.29
N PHE A 133 1.10 2.90 1.68
CA PHE A 133 2.48 3.09 2.12
C PHE A 133 2.78 2.19 3.33
N ASN A 134 3.81 1.35 3.19
CA ASN A 134 4.15 0.38 4.22
C ASN A 134 5.02 1.01 5.32
N PHE A 135 4.44 1.24 6.49
CA PHE A 135 5.13 1.64 7.72
C PHE A 135 5.48 0.45 8.63
N GLY A 136 5.31 -0.79 8.17
CA GLY A 136 5.27 -1.94 9.06
C GLY A 136 3.97 -1.99 9.87
N SER A 137 3.96 -2.76 10.93
CA SER A 137 2.75 -2.97 11.73
C SER A 137 2.80 -2.32 13.12
N VAL A 138 3.97 -1.91 13.60
CA VAL A 138 4.16 -1.20 14.86
C VAL A 138 4.36 0.28 14.58
N LEU A 139 3.37 1.09 14.97
CA LEU A 139 3.40 2.54 14.84
C LEU A 139 3.47 3.15 16.24
N LEU A 140 4.58 3.82 16.56
CA LEU A 140 4.76 4.52 17.84
C LEU A 140 4.58 6.01 17.64
N PHE A 141 3.50 6.56 18.17
CA PHE A 141 3.14 7.97 18.07
C PHE A 141 3.58 8.73 19.32
N ASN A 142 4.03 9.96 19.15
CA ASN A 142 3.99 10.95 20.21
C ASN A 142 2.53 11.29 20.50
N THR A 143 2.06 11.04 21.72
CA THR A 143 0.64 11.16 22.09
C THR A 143 0.09 12.57 21.90
N SER A 144 0.86 13.60 22.22
CA SER A 144 0.42 14.99 22.05
C SER A 144 0.16 15.31 20.57
N LYS A 145 1.09 14.91 19.69
CA LYS A 145 0.97 15.12 18.25
C LYS A 145 -0.14 14.27 17.62
N LEU A 146 -0.34 13.04 18.13
CA LEU A 146 -1.46 12.18 17.76
C LEU A 146 -2.81 12.86 18.08
N LYS A 147 -2.96 13.38 19.28
CA LYS A 147 -4.19 14.10 19.71
C LYS A 147 -4.44 15.33 18.85
N GLU A 148 -3.40 16.12 18.55
CA GLU A 148 -3.51 17.27 17.65
C GLU A 148 -3.97 16.86 16.25
N ALA A 149 -3.37 15.80 15.66
CA ALA A 149 -3.75 15.28 14.36
C ALA A 149 -5.19 14.77 14.35
N ALA A 150 -5.60 14.01 15.37
CA ALA A 150 -6.96 13.50 15.52
C ALA A 150 -8.02 14.61 15.61
N CYS A 151 -7.74 15.69 16.34
CA CYS A 151 -8.62 16.87 16.41
C CYS A 151 -8.81 17.56 15.05
N ARG A 152 -7.88 17.39 14.12
CA ARG A 152 -7.94 17.98 12.77
C ARG A 152 -8.70 17.13 11.75
N MET A 153 -9.07 15.90 12.11
CA MET A 153 -9.87 15.00 11.26
C MET A 153 -11.32 15.48 11.20
N LYS A 154 -11.72 16.08 10.08
CA LYS A 154 -13.05 16.70 9.89
C LYS A 154 -14.09 15.73 9.37
N CYS A 155 -13.67 14.74 8.58
CA CYS A 155 -14.54 13.78 7.94
C CYS A 155 -14.63 12.49 8.74
N ASP A 156 -15.78 11.81 8.64
CA ASP A 156 -15.98 10.50 9.24
C ASP A 156 -15.87 9.42 8.17
N TYR A 157 -14.68 8.82 8.08
CA TYR A 157 -14.35 7.72 7.19
C TYR A 157 -14.49 6.39 7.93
N ASN A 158 -15.06 5.39 7.27
CA ASN A 158 -15.09 4.03 7.77
C ASN A 158 -13.77 3.28 7.51
N PHE A 159 -13.12 3.54 6.38
CA PHE A 159 -11.92 2.83 5.94
C PHE A 159 -10.66 3.71 5.92
N ALA A 160 -10.79 5.00 5.69
CA ALA A 160 -9.67 5.92 5.51
C ALA A 160 -9.23 6.65 6.78
N GLY A 161 -9.74 6.30 7.98
CA GLY A 161 -9.45 7.05 9.20
C GLY A 161 -7.97 7.03 9.59
N LEU A 162 -7.30 5.88 9.58
CA LEU A 162 -5.86 5.80 9.85
C LEU A 162 -5.04 6.53 8.77
N TYR A 163 -5.47 6.46 7.52
CA TYR A 163 -4.83 7.18 6.41
C TYR A 163 -4.95 8.69 6.59
N ASP A 164 -6.15 9.20 6.89
CA ASP A 164 -6.39 10.62 7.16
C ASP A 164 -5.58 11.11 8.37
N LEU A 165 -5.59 10.35 9.48
CA LEU A 165 -4.79 10.64 10.67
C LEU A 165 -3.31 10.80 10.32
N ARG A 166 -2.73 9.87 9.56
CA ARG A 166 -1.36 9.90 9.08
C ARG A 166 -1.07 11.15 8.24
N LEU A 167 -1.99 11.50 7.33
CA LEU A 167 -1.87 12.68 6.49
C LEU A 167 -1.93 13.98 7.34
N LYS A 168 -2.83 14.06 8.33
CA LYS A 168 -2.90 15.22 9.26
C LYS A 168 -1.64 15.34 10.11
N LEU A 169 -1.11 14.21 10.60
CA LEU A 169 0.11 14.18 11.39
C LEU A 169 1.33 14.67 10.59
N SER A 170 1.51 14.17 9.35
CA SER A 170 2.64 14.50 8.49
C SER A 170 2.72 15.98 8.07
N GLN A 171 1.65 16.75 8.25
CA GLN A 171 1.66 18.19 8.01
C GLN A 171 2.34 19.00 9.13
N LYS A 172 2.55 18.40 10.29
CA LYS A 172 3.00 19.09 11.50
C LYS A 172 4.21 18.45 12.19
N ALA A 173 4.46 17.18 11.87
CA ALA A 173 5.51 16.41 12.50
C ALA A 173 6.10 15.37 11.54
N ASP A 174 7.34 15.03 11.72
CA ASP A 174 8.03 14.04 10.93
C ASP A 174 7.56 12.62 11.26
N LEU A 175 7.52 11.76 10.23
CA LEU A 175 7.31 10.32 10.34
C LEU A 175 8.66 9.65 10.11
N VAL A 176 9.28 9.15 11.18
CA VAL A 176 10.70 8.74 11.18
C VAL A 176 10.82 7.23 11.07
N HIS A 177 11.55 6.76 10.08
CA HIS A 177 11.92 5.37 9.88
C HIS A 177 13.20 5.03 10.65
N ILE A 178 13.18 3.90 11.34
CA ILE A 178 14.37 3.28 11.93
C ILE A 178 14.77 2.11 11.04
N ASN A 179 15.89 2.22 10.37
CA ASN A 179 16.46 1.18 9.51
C ASN A 179 17.11 0.07 10.37
N GLU A 180 16.34 -0.50 11.28
CA GLU A 180 16.71 -1.60 12.17
C GLU A 180 15.52 -2.56 12.32
N TYR A 181 15.79 -3.87 12.34
CA TYR A 181 14.77 -4.90 12.52
C TYR A 181 14.43 -5.02 14.02
N LEU A 182 13.40 -4.29 14.46
CA LEU A 182 13.08 -4.16 15.87
C LEU A 182 12.03 -5.15 16.39
N TYR A 183 11.27 -5.81 15.50
CA TYR A 183 10.23 -6.75 15.91
C TYR A 183 9.97 -7.82 14.84
N SER A 184 9.20 -8.83 15.20
CA SER A 184 8.73 -9.88 14.29
C SER A 184 7.21 -9.92 14.27
N GLU A 185 6.64 -10.08 13.08
CA GLU A 185 5.24 -10.47 12.86
C GLU A 185 5.19 -11.99 12.68
N VAL A 186 4.53 -12.71 13.60
CA VAL A 186 4.37 -14.16 13.48
C VAL A 186 3.00 -14.45 12.91
N GLU A 187 2.96 -14.91 11.67
CA GLU A 187 1.71 -15.26 11.00
C GLU A 187 1.12 -16.55 11.60
N ASN A 188 -0.12 -16.45 12.04
CA ASN A 188 -0.95 -17.60 12.44
C ASN A 188 -1.90 -17.98 11.28
N ASP A 189 -1.46 -17.81 10.02
CA ASP A 189 -2.37 -17.75 8.87
C ASP A 189 -2.80 -19.13 8.38
N THR A 190 -4.11 -19.34 8.38
CA THR A 190 -4.80 -20.48 7.73
C THR A 190 -5.34 -20.10 6.34
N ARG A 191 -5.05 -18.91 5.80
CA ARG A 191 -5.56 -18.44 4.50
C ARG A 191 -4.72 -18.98 3.34
N LYS A 192 -5.39 -19.56 2.33
CA LYS A 192 -4.76 -20.02 1.10
C LYS A 192 -4.08 -18.86 0.37
N SER A 193 -2.77 -18.99 0.10
CA SER A 193 -2.00 -18.00 -0.64
C SER A 193 -2.55 -17.88 -2.08
N GLY A 194 -2.84 -16.66 -2.52
CA GLY A 194 -3.23 -16.37 -3.90
C GLY A 194 -4.30 -15.29 -4.08
N GLU A 195 -5.06 -14.94 -3.06
CA GLU A 195 -6.16 -13.98 -3.15
C GLU A 195 -5.74 -12.50 -3.04
N LYS A 196 -4.48 -12.21 -2.66
CA LYS A 196 -4.02 -10.85 -2.32
C LYS A 196 -3.62 -9.94 -3.52
N ILE A 197 -3.48 -10.46 -4.74
CA ILE A 197 -2.79 -9.70 -5.81
C ILE A 197 -3.68 -8.65 -6.49
N PHE A 198 -5.01 -8.77 -6.41
CA PHE A 198 -5.96 -7.87 -7.11
C PHE A 198 -7.06 -7.30 -6.23
N ASP A 199 -6.90 -7.31 -4.92
CA ASP A 199 -7.91 -6.81 -3.96
C ASP A 199 -8.27 -5.33 -4.19
N TYR A 200 -7.33 -4.52 -4.70
CA TYR A 200 -7.54 -3.09 -4.95
C TYR A 200 -8.49 -2.79 -6.13
N VAL A 201 -8.71 -3.76 -7.03
CA VAL A 201 -9.66 -3.61 -8.16
C VAL A 201 -10.99 -4.33 -7.93
N ASP A 202 -11.17 -5.01 -6.80
CA ASP A 202 -12.44 -5.67 -6.47
C ASP A 202 -13.53 -4.60 -6.30
N PRO A 203 -14.65 -4.68 -7.03
CA PRO A 203 -15.79 -3.77 -6.87
C PRO A 203 -16.31 -3.67 -5.44
N LYS A 204 -16.10 -4.69 -4.60
CA LYS A 204 -16.46 -4.69 -3.17
C LYS A 204 -15.66 -3.64 -2.39
N ASN A 205 -14.47 -3.26 -2.85
CA ASN A 205 -13.60 -2.27 -2.21
C ASN A 205 -13.84 -0.84 -2.72
N ARG A 206 -14.89 -0.60 -3.53
CA ARG A 206 -15.16 0.71 -4.14
C ARG A 206 -15.33 1.82 -3.10
N ASN A 207 -16.04 1.56 -2.01
CA ASN A 207 -16.24 2.56 -0.95
C ASN A 207 -14.93 2.94 -0.27
N ARG A 208 -14.05 1.96 -0.03
CA ARG A 208 -12.71 2.21 0.51
C ARG A 208 -11.89 3.12 -0.41
N GLN A 209 -11.89 2.85 -1.73
CA GLN A 209 -11.18 3.68 -2.70
C GLN A 209 -11.69 5.13 -2.71
N ILE A 210 -13.02 5.31 -2.67
CA ILE A 210 -13.64 6.65 -2.63
C ILE A 210 -13.20 7.42 -1.38
N GLU A 211 -13.19 6.79 -0.21
CA GLU A 211 -12.76 7.43 1.03
C GLU A 211 -11.26 7.79 1.01
N MET A 212 -10.39 6.88 0.51
CA MET A 212 -8.96 7.16 0.38
C MET A 212 -8.70 8.34 -0.58
N GLU A 213 -9.42 8.40 -1.72
CA GLU A 213 -9.36 9.52 -2.66
C GLU A 213 -9.83 10.84 -2.02
N ALA A 214 -10.91 10.79 -1.24
CA ALA A 214 -11.44 11.95 -0.54
C ALA A 214 -10.46 12.48 0.50
N ALA A 215 -9.88 11.61 1.33
CA ALA A 215 -8.89 11.99 2.34
C ALA A 215 -7.62 12.58 1.70
N CYS A 216 -7.13 11.96 0.62
CA CYS A 216 -5.99 12.48 -0.15
C CYS A 216 -6.29 13.85 -0.76
N THR A 217 -7.46 14.01 -1.34
CA THR A 217 -7.89 15.28 -1.96
C THR A 217 -8.00 16.41 -0.93
N GLU A 218 -8.55 16.13 0.25
CA GLU A 218 -8.61 17.09 1.34
C GLU A 218 -7.19 17.51 1.79
N HIS A 219 -6.31 16.54 2.00
CA HIS A 219 -4.92 16.79 2.34
C HIS A 219 -4.22 17.68 1.30
N LEU A 220 -4.36 17.36 0.01
CA LEU A 220 -3.78 18.17 -1.08
C LEU A 220 -4.29 19.60 -1.07
N LYS A 221 -5.56 19.84 -0.76
CA LYS A 221 -6.11 21.19 -0.61
C LYS A 221 -5.50 21.92 0.59
N GLU A 222 -5.32 21.23 1.71
CA GLU A 222 -4.74 21.80 2.94
C GLU A 222 -3.28 22.21 2.76
N ILE A 223 -2.49 21.42 2.04
CA ILE A 223 -1.05 21.72 1.81
C ILE A 223 -0.81 22.59 0.56
N GLY A 224 -1.87 23.00 -0.16
CA GLY A 224 -1.74 23.79 -1.39
C GLY A 224 -1.24 23.02 -2.61
N GLY A 225 -1.26 21.69 -2.56
CA GLY A 225 -0.85 20.80 -3.64
C GLY A 225 -1.97 20.35 -4.58
N TYR A 226 -3.21 20.76 -4.31
CA TYR A 226 -4.35 20.37 -5.13
C TYR A 226 -4.37 21.09 -6.47
N LEU A 227 -4.31 20.31 -7.54
CA LEU A 227 -4.52 20.81 -8.91
C LEU A 227 -5.96 20.53 -9.29
N LYS A 228 -6.71 21.60 -9.56
CA LYS A 228 -8.06 21.48 -10.11
C LYS A 228 -7.99 20.73 -11.46
N PRO A 229 -8.86 19.73 -11.70
CA PRO A 229 -8.86 19.00 -12.96
C PRO A 229 -9.33 19.93 -14.09
N GLU A 230 -8.38 20.54 -14.77
CA GLU A 230 -8.58 21.32 -15.98
C GLU A 230 -7.82 20.62 -17.10
N PHE A 231 -8.56 19.96 -17.99
CA PHE A 231 -7.98 19.18 -19.06
C PHE A 231 -8.00 19.97 -20.36
N LYS A 232 -6.86 19.97 -21.07
CA LYS A 232 -6.83 20.44 -22.46
C LYS A 232 -7.74 19.54 -23.29
N GLN A 233 -8.69 20.13 -24.00
CA GLN A 233 -9.50 19.39 -24.94
C GLN A 233 -8.62 18.91 -26.09
N ILE A 234 -8.57 17.58 -26.28
CA ILE A 234 -7.78 16.96 -27.35
C ILE A 234 -8.72 16.68 -28.51
N GLU A 235 -8.38 17.25 -29.69
CA GLU A 235 -9.07 16.92 -30.92
C GLU A 235 -8.46 15.66 -31.54
N PHE A 236 -9.11 14.53 -31.33
CA PHE A 236 -8.68 13.23 -31.86
C PHE A 236 -8.82 13.12 -33.38
N SER A 237 -9.62 14.02 -34.00
CA SER A 237 -9.90 14.04 -35.45
C SER A 237 -8.80 14.70 -36.30
N ALA A 238 -7.74 15.26 -35.67
CA ALA A 238 -6.73 16.04 -36.39
C ALA A 238 -5.70 15.21 -37.17
N GLY A 239 -5.85 13.88 -37.27
CA GLY A 239 -4.92 13.04 -38.02
C GLY A 239 -5.59 11.81 -38.65
N ASN A 240 -5.08 11.43 -39.83
CA ASN A 240 -5.44 10.16 -40.43
C ASN A 240 -4.60 9.05 -39.80
N PHE A 241 -5.15 8.39 -38.82
CA PHE A 241 -4.54 7.20 -38.20
C PHE A 241 -5.12 5.94 -38.84
N GLU A 242 -4.28 4.99 -39.23
CA GLU A 242 -4.72 3.71 -39.75
C GLU A 242 -5.45 2.88 -38.69
N TYR A 243 -4.98 2.98 -37.44
CA TYR A 243 -5.57 2.35 -36.25
C TYR A 243 -5.94 3.44 -35.24
N GLU A 244 -7.14 3.33 -34.66
CA GLU A 244 -7.59 4.25 -33.62
C GLU A 244 -6.98 3.92 -32.27
N ALA A 245 -6.65 2.64 -32.05
CA ALA A 245 -6.01 2.17 -30.81
C ALA A 245 -4.88 1.17 -31.11
N SER A 246 -3.84 1.21 -30.26
CA SER A 246 -2.81 0.18 -30.22
C SER A 246 -2.66 -0.37 -28.81
N VAL A 247 -2.77 -1.70 -28.67
CA VAL A 247 -2.46 -2.38 -27.42
C VAL A 247 -0.98 -2.73 -27.45
N ILE A 248 -0.22 -2.30 -26.42
CA ILE A 248 1.22 -2.52 -26.34
C ILE A 248 1.52 -3.45 -25.17
N ILE A 249 2.12 -4.60 -25.43
CA ILE A 249 2.51 -5.59 -24.44
C ILE A 249 4.05 -5.74 -24.44
N PRO A 250 4.76 -5.11 -23.49
CA PRO A 250 6.16 -5.43 -23.26
C PRO A 250 6.26 -6.76 -22.52
N VAL A 251 7.08 -7.67 -23.02
CA VAL A 251 7.19 -9.02 -22.47
C VAL A 251 8.64 -9.49 -22.35
N ARG A 252 8.92 -10.31 -21.32
CA ARG A 252 10.13 -11.11 -21.20
C ARG A 252 9.82 -12.34 -20.37
N ASN A 253 10.10 -13.54 -20.95
CA ASN A 253 9.93 -14.83 -20.28
C ASN A 253 8.52 -15.03 -19.71
N ARG A 254 7.51 -15.11 -20.59
CA ARG A 254 6.09 -15.26 -20.22
C ARG A 254 5.39 -16.38 -21.01
N ILE A 255 6.10 -17.47 -21.31
CA ILE A 255 5.58 -18.61 -22.06
C ILE A 255 4.24 -19.13 -21.53
N ARG A 256 4.02 -19.06 -20.21
CA ARG A 256 2.82 -19.57 -19.55
C ARG A 256 1.57 -18.72 -19.81
N THR A 257 1.70 -17.44 -20.08
CA THR A 257 0.58 -16.47 -20.13
C THR A 257 0.47 -15.70 -21.43
N ILE A 258 1.52 -15.71 -22.27
CA ILE A 258 1.55 -14.84 -23.47
C ILE A 258 0.46 -15.19 -24.47
N ARG A 259 0.15 -16.49 -24.68
CA ARG A 259 -0.91 -16.91 -25.61
C ARG A 259 -2.28 -16.40 -25.19
N ASP A 260 -2.57 -16.45 -23.90
CA ASP A 260 -3.86 -15.98 -23.36
C ASP A 260 -3.95 -14.46 -23.44
N ALA A 261 -2.85 -13.73 -23.18
CA ALA A 261 -2.78 -12.29 -23.36
C ALA A 261 -3.03 -11.89 -24.82
N ILE A 262 -2.40 -12.56 -25.80
CA ILE A 262 -2.62 -12.30 -27.22
C ILE A 262 -4.08 -12.54 -27.62
N ARG A 263 -4.62 -13.69 -27.27
CA ARG A 263 -6.04 -14.03 -27.56
C ARG A 263 -6.99 -13.02 -26.94
N SER A 264 -6.78 -12.65 -25.68
CA SER A 264 -7.63 -11.68 -24.98
C SER A 264 -7.73 -10.33 -25.69
N VAL A 265 -6.69 -9.93 -26.41
CA VAL A 265 -6.68 -8.71 -27.22
C VAL A 265 -7.29 -8.95 -28.59
N LEU A 266 -6.86 -10.00 -29.31
CA LEU A 266 -7.29 -10.23 -30.70
C LEU A 266 -8.74 -10.66 -30.81
N ASP A 267 -9.29 -11.30 -29.78
CA ASP A 267 -10.71 -11.71 -29.72
C ASP A 267 -11.66 -10.57 -29.30
N GLN A 268 -11.14 -9.37 -29.02
CA GLN A 268 -11.98 -8.23 -28.67
C GLN A 268 -12.82 -7.78 -29.87
N LYS A 269 -14.09 -7.49 -29.58
CA LYS A 269 -15.01 -6.89 -30.56
C LYS A 269 -14.99 -5.39 -30.38
N ALA A 270 -14.50 -4.67 -31.38
CA ALA A 270 -14.47 -3.22 -31.44
C ALA A 270 -15.12 -2.75 -32.77
N ASP A 271 -15.75 -1.60 -32.77
CA ASP A 271 -16.30 -0.92 -33.93
C ASP A 271 -15.27 -0.02 -34.63
N PHE A 272 -14.03 -0.05 -34.17
CA PHE A 272 -12.88 0.68 -34.69
C PHE A 272 -11.70 -0.27 -34.97
N LYS A 273 -10.77 0.20 -35.81
CA LYS A 273 -9.52 -0.55 -36.10
C LYS A 273 -8.53 -0.43 -34.95
N PHE A 274 -7.99 -1.55 -34.50
CA PHE A 274 -6.91 -1.58 -33.51
C PHE A 274 -5.85 -2.59 -33.93
N ASN A 275 -4.63 -2.46 -33.36
CA ASN A 275 -3.57 -3.42 -33.49
C ASN A 275 -2.96 -3.81 -32.14
N LEU A 276 -2.20 -4.90 -32.14
CA LEU A 276 -1.47 -5.42 -30.99
C LEU A 276 0.03 -5.38 -31.28
N ILE A 277 0.77 -4.65 -30.47
CA ILE A 277 2.22 -4.51 -30.58
C ILE A 277 2.86 -5.25 -29.40
N ILE A 278 3.59 -6.31 -29.66
CA ILE A 278 4.34 -7.05 -28.64
C ILE A 278 5.81 -6.71 -28.76
N ILE A 279 6.39 -6.25 -27.65
CA ILE A 279 7.82 -5.92 -27.58
C ILE A 279 8.48 -6.98 -26.72
N ASP A 280 9.07 -7.99 -27.38
CA ASP A 280 9.78 -9.08 -26.72
C ASP A 280 11.21 -8.68 -26.37
N ASN A 281 11.47 -8.52 -25.08
CA ASN A 281 12.76 -8.12 -24.55
C ASN A 281 13.74 -9.32 -24.45
N HIS A 282 13.99 -10.00 -25.56
CA HIS A 282 14.87 -11.17 -25.66
C HIS A 282 14.48 -12.30 -24.72
N SER A 283 13.28 -12.84 -24.89
CA SER A 283 12.83 -14.01 -24.15
C SER A 283 13.64 -15.26 -24.51
N THR A 284 13.82 -16.15 -23.54
CA THR A 284 14.63 -17.37 -23.64
C THR A 284 13.89 -18.64 -23.24
N ASP A 285 12.60 -18.51 -22.89
CA ASP A 285 11.76 -19.59 -22.33
C ASP A 285 10.74 -20.17 -23.35
N GLY A 286 10.83 -19.80 -24.64
CA GLY A 286 9.86 -20.16 -25.66
C GLY A 286 8.75 -19.14 -25.87
N THR A 287 8.83 -17.97 -25.24
CA THR A 287 7.84 -16.89 -25.41
C THR A 287 7.83 -16.35 -26.84
N THR A 288 9.01 -16.17 -27.45
CA THR A 288 9.16 -15.69 -28.84
C THR A 288 8.45 -16.59 -29.82
N GLU A 289 8.68 -17.90 -29.71
CA GLU A 289 8.04 -18.92 -30.57
C GLU A 289 6.52 -18.95 -30.37
N ALA A 290 6.06 -18.75 -29.13
CA ALA A 290 4.64 -18.69 -28.83
C ALA A 290 3.96 -17.44 -29.44
N ILE A 291 4.66 -16.31 -29.55
CA ILE A 291 4.16 -15.12 -30.22
C ILE A 291 4.07 -15.36 -31.74
N ASP A 292 5.05 -16.07 -32.32
CA ASP A 292 5.10 -16.38 -33.75
C ASP A 292 3.94 -17.27 -34.21
N GLU A 293 3.29 -18.01 -33.32
CA GLU A 293 2.06 -18.77 -33.65
C GLU A 293 0.93 -17.86 -34.17
N PHE A 294 0.94 -16.59 -33.81
CA PHE A 294 -0.07 -15.58 -34.16
C PHE A 294 0.33 -14.64 -35.31
N LYS A 295 1.49 -14.86 -35.94
CA LYS A 295 2.06 -13.99 -37.00
C LYS A 295 1.18 -13.79 -38.23
N ASN A 296 0.16 -14.66 -38.43
CA ASN A 296 -0.76 -14.55 -39.56
C ASN A 296 -1.92 -13.55 -39.29
N ASP A 297 -2.05 -13.03 -38.08
CA ASP A 297 -3.01 -11.94 -37.78
C ASP A 297 -2.35 -10.61 -38.13
N GLU A 298 -2.90 -9.90 -39.12
CA GLU A 298 -2.38 -8.63 -39.65
C GLU A 298 -2.35 -7.52 -38.58
N ARG A 299 -3.10 -7.68 -37.51
CA ARG A 299 -3.12 -6.73 -36.39
C ARG A 299 -1.94 -6.91 -35.46
N LEU A 300 -1.22 -8.06 -35.50
CA LEU A 300 -0.11 -8.32 -34.61
C LEU A 300 1.20 -7.78 -35.19
N ILE A 301 1.87 -6.97 -34.39
CA ILE A 301 3.24 -6.47 -34.66
C ILE A 301 4.16 -7.02 -33.57
N HIS A 302 5.11 -7.88 -33.95
CA HIS A 302 6.11 -8.43 -33.02
C HIS A 302 7.44 -7.67 -33.20
N ILE A 303 7.97 -7.11 -32.12
CA ILE A 303 9.22 -6.33 -32.12
C ILE A 303 10.18 -6.96 -31.12
N ILE A 304 11.38 -7.27 -31.58
CA ILE A 304 12.51 -7.62 -30.71
C ILE A 304 13.52 -6.48 -30.80
N PRO A 305 13.76 -5.72 -29.70
CA PRO A 305 14.70 -4.59 -29.70
C PRO A 305 16.13 -5.07 -29.97
N GLU A 306 16.99 -4.24 -30.58
CA GLU A 306 18.39 -4.61 -30.83
C GLU A 306 19.19 -4.92 -29.55
N ARG A 307 18.81 -4.36 -28.42
CA ARG A 307 19.46 -4.56 -27.10
C ARG A 307 18.42 -4.80 -26.02
N THR A 308 18.74 -5.70 -25.10
CA THR A 308 17.96 -5.86 -23.85
C THR A 308 17.88 -4.52 -23.11
N THR A 309 16.68 -4.10 -22.74
CA THR A 309 16.45 -2.79 -22.17
C THR A 309 15.49 -2.84 -20.98
N SER A 310 15.47 -1.77 -20.15
CA SER A 310 14.53 -1.66 -19.05
C SER A 310 13.09 -1.47 -19.56
N HIS A 311 12.11 -1.87 -18.74
CA HIS A 311 10.67 -1.78 -19.06
C HIS A 311 10.25 -0.37 -19.54
N ARG A 312 10.80 0.66 -18.92
CA ARG A 312 10.54 2.06 -19.29
C ARG A 312 11.04 2.40 -20.70
N ARG A 313 12.24 1.94 -21.06
CA ARG A 313 12.80 2.16 -22.41
C ARG A 313 12.11 1.32 -23.48
N LEU A 314 11.51 0.18 -23.14
CA LEU A 314 10.69 -0.59 -24.08
C LEU A 314 9.46 0.19 -24.54
N LEU A 315 8.79 0.87 -23.63
CA LEU A 315 7.66 1.75 -23.95
C LEU A 315 8.11 2.95 -24.79
N GLU A 316 9.33 3.48 -24.56
CA GLU A 316 9.92 4.56 -25.35
C GLU A 316 10.37 4.07 -26.73
N HIS A 317 10.91 2.86 -26.86
CA HIS A 317 11.26 2.24 -28.15
C HIS A 317 10.02 1.98 -28.98
N GLY A 318 8.95 1.53 -28.36
CA GLY A 318 7.66 1.46 -28.97
C GLY A 318 7.23 2.81 -29.59
N ARG A 319 7.46 3.93 -28.91
CA ARG A 319 7.11 5.28 -29.35
C ARG A 319 7.99 5.80 -30.51
N THR A 320 9.17 5.25 -30.70
CA THR A 320 10.17 5.75 -31.70
C THR A 320 10.31 4.89 -32.94
N SER A 321 9.71 3.69 -32.96
CA SER A 321 9.66 2.84 -34.15
C SER A 321 8.92 3.56 -35.30
N PRO A 322 9.40 3.46 -36.56
CA PRO A 322 8.72 4.07 -37.70
C PRO A 322 7.25 3.65 -37.84
N GLN A 323 6.94 2.41 -37.46
CA GLN A 323 5.58 1.86 -37.45
C GLN A 323 4.70 2.44 -36.32
N MET A 324 5.30 2.95 -35.23
CA MET A 324 4.60 3.58 -34.11
C MET A 324 4.55 5.11 -34.21
N ARG A 325 5.38 5.75 -35.01
CA ARG A 325 5.34 7.21 -35.19
C ARG A 325 3.99 7.72 -35.69
N GLN A 326 3.22 6.88 -36.34
CA GLN A 326 1.86 7.20 -36.76
C GLN A 326 0.85 7.11 -35.61
N VAL A 327 1.06 6.22 -34.61
CA VAL A 327 0.12 5.95 -33.54
C VAL A 327 0.36 6.81 -32.28
N CYS A 328 1.61 7.13 -31.95
CA CYS A 328 1.98 7.76 -30.69
C CYS A 328 2.13 9.29 -30.72
N ARG A 329 1.80 9.97 -31.81
CA ARG A 329 1.86 11.44 -31.86
C ARG A 329 0.87 12.13 -30.92
N THR A 330 -0.12 11.42 -30.44
CA THR A 330 -1.24 11.98 -29.65
C THR A 330 -1.05 11.88 -28.12
N ILE A 331 -0.10 11.08 -27.62
CA ILE A 331 0.08 10.87 -26.17
C ILE A 331 1.30 11.63 -25.60
N GLY A 332 2.02 12.37 -26.40
CA GLY A 332 3.34 12.93 -26.04
C GLY A 332 3.52 14.44 -26.26
N GLN A 333 2.47 15.25 -26.10
CA GLN A 333 2.62 16.72 -26.03
C GLN A 333 1.99 17.27 -24.76
#